data_d51559bb21dac1cffbff78cb241a3c75
#
_entry.id   d51559bb21dac1cffbff78cb241a3c75
#
_cell.length_a   1.000
_cell.length_b   1.000
_cell.length_c   1.000
_cell.angle_alpha   90.00
_cell.angle_beta   90.00
_cell.angle_gamma   90.00
#
_symmetry.space_group_name_H-M   'P 1'
#
loop_
_entity.id
_entity.type
_entity.pdbx_description
1 polymer ?
#
loop_
_entity_poly.entity_id
_entity_poly.type
_entity_poly.pdbx_seq_one_letter_code
_entity_poly.pdbx_strand_id
1 'polypeptide(L)'
;MQIFDLAIAWCWKYDADFIFQIDKECGKRGLFSYLVHPHNLFETMHKIDSGESGFKVFFDRASDQEEEFDGLVDLMKACQVRMINDVDKALWASDKATMHLEFLTHGINVPYTIILPPYEENPDLDSIPLERVGKPFVVKPACGGCGDGVVLDAQSIKDIQVTRQEYANDKYLVQEKIVPVQIGKKRAWFRVFYACGEVLPCWWDDQTRIADVLSPSQIDEKIYLGIEEIIRKIASISKLDIFSTEIALIPPEKLLVIDHANDQVDLRKKSSHFDGIPDEVVDRIVISMVDWVQRYVARTSIRTEFARCKKI
;
A
#
# COMPACT_ATOMS: atom_id res chain seq x y z
N MET A 1 -24.46 23.21 -8.05
CA MET A 1 -23.36 22.27 -7.81
C MET A 1 -23.37 21.84 -6.35
N GLN A 2 -23.57 20.56 -6.07
CA GLN A 2 -23.44 19.98 -4.74
C GLN A 2 -21.97 19.58 -4.53
N ILE A 3 -21.37 19.96 -3.40
CA ILE A 3 -19.96 19.64 -3.10
C ILE A 3 -19.92 18.67 -1.95
N PHE A 4 -19.22 17.55 -2.14
CA PHE A 4 -18.94 16.54 -1.12
C PHE A 4 -17.50 16.69 -0.61
N ASP A 5 -17.28 16.35 0.65
CA ASP A 5 -15.96 16.44 1.27
C ASP A 5 -15.07 15.26 0.89
N LEU A 6 -15.66 14.06 0.75
CA LEU A 6 -14.96 12.84 0.39
C LEU A 6 -15.80 12.00 -0.57
N ALA A 7 -15.28 11.70 -1.75
CA ALA A 7 -15.79 10.62 -2.58
C ALA A 7 -14.96 9.35 -2.34
N ILE A 8 -15.61 8.19 -2.30
CA ILE A 8 -14.96 6.88 -2.12
C ILE A 8 -15.45 5.96 -3.23
N ALA A 9 -14.55 5.57 -4.13
CA ALA A 9 -14.82 4.54 -5.14
C ALA A 9 -14.40 3.17 -4.59
N TRP A 10 -15.27 2.17 -4.76
CA TRP A 10 -15.00 0.81 -4.32
C TRP A 10 -15.84 -0.21 -5.10
N CYS A 11 -15.32 -1.42 -5.29
CA CYS A 11 -16.01 -2.52 -5.98
C CYS A 11 -15.80 -3.87 -5.28
N TRP A 12 -14.70 -4.05 -4.56
CA TRP A 12 -14.41 -5.30 -3.88
C TRP A 12 -15.34 -5.50 -2.67
N LYS A 13 -16.15 -6.58 -2.72
CA LYS A 13 -17.19 -6.84 -1.72
C LYS A 13 -16.69 -6.91 -0.26
N TYR A 14 -15.42 -7.26 -0.06
CA TYR A 14 -14.84 -7.36 1.27
C TYR A 14 -14.35 -6.01 1.82
N ASP A 15 -14.34 -4.96 1.01
CA ASP A 15 -14.08 -3.59 1.49
C ASP A 15 -15.31 -2.94 2.13
N ALA A 16 -16.50 -3.51 1.94
CA ALA A 16 -17.77 -2.89 2.35
C ALA A 16 -17.77 -2.42 3.81
N ASP A 17 -17.34 -3.26 4.75
CA ASP A 17 -17.30 -2.91 6.17
C ASP A 17 -16.39 -1.71 6.45
N PHE A 18 -15.23 -1.67 5.82
CA PHE A 18 -14.26 -0.58 5.94
C PHE A 18 -14.82 0.73 5.34
N ILE A 19 -15.39 0.67 4.13
CA ILE A 19 -15.95 1.84 3.44
C ILE A 19 -17.13 2.42 4.19
N PHE A 20 -18.08 1.58 4.65
CA PHE A 20 -19.22 2.06 5.45
C PHE A 20 -18.79 2.60 6.81
N GLN A 21 -17.69 2.12 7.36
CA GLN A 21 -17.13 2.67 8.59
C GLN A 21 -16.55 4.07 8.37
N ILE A 22 -15.87 4.33 7.25
CA ILE A 22 -15.41 5.68 6.87
C ILE A 22 -16.60 6.61 6.68
N ASP A 23 -17.61 6.20 5.92
CA ASP A 23 -18.84 6.97 5.68
C ASP A 23 -19.52 7.36 7.00
N LYS A 24 -19.72 6.39 7.89
CA LYS A 24 -20.29 6.61 9.22
C LYS A 24 -19.45 7.58 10.07
N GLU A 25 -18.13 7.47 10.02
CA GLU A 25 -17.23 8.36 10.77
C GLU A 25 -17.23 9.77 10.20
N CYS A 26 -17.31 9.93 8.87
CA CYS A 26 -17.53 11.22 8.21
C CYS A 26 -18.82 11.88 8.73
N GLY A 27 -19.93 11.15 8.73
CA GLY A 27 -21.23 11.65 9.21
C GLY A 27 -21.19 12.12 10.68
N LYS A 28 -20.49 11.40 11.56
CA LYS A 28 -20.31 11.83 12.98
C LYS A 28 -19.58 13.18 13.11
N ARG A 29 -18.74 13.53 12.15
CA ARG A 29 -17.93 14.76 12.13
C ARG A 29 -18.52 15.87 11.26
N GLY A 30 -19.75 15.66 10.72
CA GLY A 30 -20.41 16.62 9.86
C GLY A 30 -19.76 16.76 8.49
N LEU A 31 -19.00 15.78 8.02
CA LEU A 31 -18.46 15.70 6.68
C LEU A 31 -19.46 14.99 5.76
N PHE A 32 -19.55 15.46 4.52
CA PHE A 32 -20.38 14.87 3.47
C PHE A 32 -19.55 13.91 2.62
N SER A 33 -19.79 12.62 2.79
CA SER A 33 -19.21 11.56 1.95
C SER A 33 -20.13 11.18 0.81
N TYR A 34 -19.55 10.62 -0.27
CA TYR A 34 -20.27 10.12 -1.43
C TYR A 34 -19.64 8.80 -1.88
N LEU A 35 -20.43 7.73 -1.89
CA LEU A 35 -19.95 6.41 -2.25
C LEU A 35 -20.18 6.14 -3.74
N VAL A 36 -19.11 5.79 -4.46
CA VAL A 36 -19.14 5.39 -5.87
C VAL A 36 -18.92 3.89 -5.94
N HIS A 37 -19.89 3.20 -6.54
CA HIS A 37 -19.88 1.76 -6.76
C HIS A 37 -20.25 1.50 -8.23
N PRO A 38 -19.95 0.36 -8.84
CA PRO A 38 -20.27 0.08 -10.25
C PRO A 38 -21.68 0.49 -10.68
N HIS A 39 -22.69 0.31 -9.81
CA HIS A 39 -24.09 0.62 -10.16
C HIS A 39 -24.40 2.12 -10.35
N ASN A 40 -23.59 3.04 -9.80
CA ASN A 40 -23.78 4.49 -9.92
C ASN A 40 -22.58 5.22 -10.55
N LEU A 41 -21.57 4.48 -11.04
CA LEU A 41 -20.34 5.03 -11.60
C LEU A 41 -20.62 6.03 -12.75
N PHE A 42 -21.34 5.58 -13.77
CA PHE A 42 -21.62 6.44 -14.95
C PHE A 42 -22.48 7.63 -14.62
N GLU A 43 -23.46 7.49 -13.72
CA GLU A 43 -24.25 8.62 -13.23
C GLU A 43 -23.37 9.64 -12.49
N THR A 44 -22.44 9.16 -11.67
CA THR A 44 -21.49 10.00 -10.93
C THR A 44 -20.60 10.77 -11.88
N MET A 45 -20.01 10.11 -12.87
CA MET A 45 -19.17 10.75 -13.89
C MET A 45 -19.95 11.82 -14.65
N HIS A 46 -21.18 11.53 -15.04
CA HIS A 46 -22.04 12.53 -15.70
C HIS A 46 -22.32 13.74 -14.81
N LYS A 47 -22.60 13.55 -13.52
CA LYS A 47 -22.81 14.65 -12.57
C LYS A 47 -21.58 15.51 -12.35
N ILE A 48 -20.39 14.94 -12.44
CA ILE A 48 -19.13 15.69 -12.37
C ILE A 48 -18.94 16.52 -13.64
N ASP A 49 -19.08 15.88 -14.81
CA ASP A 49 -18.88 16.52 -16.11
C ASP A 49 -19.90 17.66 -16.35
N SER A 50 -21.17 17.46 -15.98
CA SER A 50 -22.20 18.50 -16.04
C SER A 50 -22.04 19.62 -15.01
N GLY A 51 -21.15 19.45 -14.02
CA GLY A 51 -20.95 20.39 -12.92
C GLY A 51 -22.07 20.37 -11.87
N GLU A 52 -22.88 19.32 -11.83
CA GLU A 52 -23.90 19.13 -10.79
C GLU A 52 -23.28 18.75 -9.45
N SER A 53 -22.22 17.91 -9.47
CA SER A 53 -21.49 17.45 -8.29
C SER A 53 -20.01 17.79 -8.37
N GLY A 54 -19.39 18.01 -7.19
CA GLY A 54 -17.96 18.21 -7.05
C GLY A 54 -17.44 17.57 -5.76
N PHE A 55 -16.15 17.26 -5.74
CA PHE A 55 -15.50 16.58 -4.63
C PHE A 55 -14.23 17.31 -4.20
N LYS A 56 -13.93 17.31 -2.89
CA LYS A 56 -12.70 17.91 -2.36
C LYS A 56 -11.58 16.88 -2.23
N VAL A 57 -11.95 15.66 -1.82
CA VAL A 57 -11.04 14.52 -1.66
C VAL A 57 -11.64 13.30 -2.35
N PHE A 58 -10.82 12.50 -2.95
CA PHE A 58 -11.19 11.22 -3.58
C PHE A 58 -10.32 10.09 -3.02
N PHE A 59 -10.94 9.02 -2.56
CA PHE A 59 -10.31 7.79 -2.13
C PHE A 59 -10.67 6.68 -3.11
N ASP A 60 -9.67 6.18 -3.83
CA ASP A 60 -9.83 5.13 -4.82
C ASP A 60 -9.49 3.76 -4.22
N ARG A 61 -10.47 2.85 -4.31
CA ARG A 61 -10.39 1.45 -3.94
C ARG A 61 -11.05 0.56 -5.00
N ALA A 62 -11.10 1.02 -6.25
CA ALA A 62 -11.82 0.35 -7.32
C ALA A 62 -11.01 0.19 -8.61
N SER A 63 -10.24 1.19 -9.02
CA SER A 63 -9.57 1.18 -10.33
C SER A 63 -8.49 0.10 -10.47
N ASP A 64 -7.92 -0.38 -9.37
CA ASP A 64 -6.99 -1.53 -9.38
C ASP A 64 -7.68 -2.88 -9.62
N GLN A 65 -9.00 -2.94 -9.49
CA GLN A 65 -9.82 -4.15 -9.65
C GLN A 65 -10.67 -4.12 -10.93
N GLU A 66 -11.19 -2.95 -11.29
CA GLU A 66 -12.17 -2.75 -12.35
C GLU A 66 -11.76 -1.56 -13.24
N GLU A 67 -11.29 -1.82 -14.46
CA GLU A 67 -10.84 -0.80 -15.44
C GLU A 67 -11.91 0.26 -15.76
N GLU A 68 -13.20 -0.05 -15.54
CA GLU A 68 -14.30 0.90 -15.73
C GLU A 68 -14.15 2.16 -14.86
N PHE A 69 -13.43 2.08 -13.74
CA PHE A 69 -13.17 3.20 -12.83
C PHE A 69 -12.03 4.12 -13.30
N ASP A 70 -11.22 3.73 -14.29
CA ASP A 70 -10.13 4.57 -14.81
C ASP A 70 -10.64 5.92 -15.31
N GLY A 71 -11.80 5.91 -16.00
CA GLY A 71 -12.44 7.14 -16.44
C GLY A 71 -12.84 8.09 -15.29
N LEU A 72 -13.24 7.55 -14.14
CA LEU A 72 -13.52 8.36 -12.94
C LEU A 72 -12.22 8.93 -12.36
N VAL A 73 -11.17 8.13 -12.29
CA VAL A 73 -9.84 8.58 -11.81
C VAL A 73 -9.31 9.71 -12.67
N ASP A 74 -9.39 9.60 -14.00
CA ASP A 74 -8.96 10.64 -14.94
C ASP A 74 -9.79 11.92 -14.77
N LEU A 75 -11.08 11.80 -14.58
CA LEU A 75 -11.98 12.93 -14.33
C LEU A 75 -11.65 13.63 -13.01
N MET A 76 -11.37 12.87 -11.93
CA MET A 76 -10.92 13.42 -10.65
C MET A 76 -9.57 14.15 -10.77
N LYS A 77 -8.61 13.59 -11.55
CA LYS A 77 -7.34 14.25 -11.87
C LYS A 77 -7.58 15.57 -12.64
N ALA A 78 -8.41 15.54 -13.68
CA ALA A 78 -8.73 16.72 -14.49
C ALA A 78 -9.38 17.83 -13.66
N CYS A 79 -10.20 17.46 -12.69
CA CYS A 79 -10.83 18.37 -11.72
C CYS A 79 -9.89 18.79 -10.58
N GLN A 80 -8.65 18.32 -10.55
CA GLN A 80 -7.65 18.59 -9.50
C GLN A 80 -8.13 18.22 -8.09
N VAL A 81 -8.96 17.17 -7.98
CA VAL A 81 -9.41 16.63 -6.71
C VAL A 81 -8.21 16.02 -5.97
N ARG A 82 -8.09 16.25 -4.65
CA ARG A 82 -7.04 15.63 -3.83
C ARG A 82 -7.30 14.13 -3.68
N MET A 83 -6.40 13.32 -4.18
CA MET A 83 -6.54 11.87 -4.14
C MET A 83 -5.81 11.25 -2.94
N ILE A 84 -6.37 10.19 -2.38
CA ILE A 84 -5.80 9.27 -1.40
C ILE A 84 -5.84 7.85 -2.04
N ASN A 85 -4.75 7.24 -2.48
CA ASN A 85 -3.45 7.84 -2.78
C ASN A 85 -3.49 8.60 -4.12
N ASP A 86 -2.44 9.39 -4.39
CA ASP A 86 -2.19 9.90 -5.74
C ASP A 86 -1.81 8.72 -6.65
N VAL A 87 -2.56 8.51 -7.74
CA VAL A 87 -2.44 7.31 -8.59
C VAL A 87 -1.05 7.19 -9.23
N ASP A 88 -0.46 8.30 -9.70
CA ASP A 88 0.86 8.24 -10.34
C ASP A 88 1.95 7.85 -9.33
N LYS A 89 1.80 8.26 -8.07
CA LYS A 89 2.68 7.86 -6.97
C LYS A 89 2.44 6.42 -6.53
N ALA A 90 1.20 5.98 -6.51
CA ALA A 90 0.83 4.60 -6.21
C ALA A 90 1.45 3.65 -7.25
N LEU A 91 1.29 3.94 -8.55
CA LEU A 91 1.91 3.19 -9.63
C LEU A 91 3.44 3.17 -9.53
N TRP A 92 4.07 4.31 -9.21
CA TRP A 92 5.52 4.36 -9.02
C TRP A 92 5.97 3.54 -7.80
N ALA A 93 5.23 3.60 -6.70
CA ALA A 93 5.55 2.88 -5.47
C ALA A 93 5.22 1.38 -5.53
N SER A 94 4.39 0.93 -6.47
CA SER A 94 4.04 -0.49 -6.65
C SER A 94 5.18 -1.30 -7.27
N ASP A 95 6.12 -0.67 -7.99
CA ASP A 95 7.31 -1.32 -8.55
C ASP A 95 8.35 -1.60 -7.44
N LYS A 96 8.43 -2.86 -7.00
CA LYS A 96 9.35 -3.31 -5.95
C LYS A 96 10.82 -3.05 -6.29
N ALA A 97 11.20 -3.11 -7.57
CA ALA A 97 12.57 -2.84 -7.99
C ALA A 97 12.91 -1.35 -7.82
N THR A 98 12.02 -0.47 -8.22
CA THR A 98 12.14 0.97 -8.03
C THR A 98 12.20 1.33 -6.54
N MET A 99 11.26 0.83 -5.74
CA MET A 99 11.24 1.11 -4.31
C MET A 99 12.45 0.54 -3.57
N HIS A 100 12.99 -0.61 -4.01
CA HIS A 100 14.23 -1.15 -3.46
C HIS A 100 15.40 -0.17 -3.65
N LEU A 101 15.56 0.40 -4.84
CA LEU A 101 16.61 1.38 -5.12
C LEU A 101 16.40 2.68 -4.35
N GLU A 102 15.16 3.14 -4.23
CA GLU A 102 14.84 4.32 -3.42
C GLU A 102 15.15 4.10 -1.94
N PHE A 103 14.81 2.94 -1.40
CA PHE A 103 15.13 2.60 -0.02
C PHE A 103 16.64 2.60 0.22
N LEU A 104 17.43 1.98 -0.66
CA LEU A 104 18.89 2.01 -0.59
C LEU A 104 19.44 3.43 -0.64
N THR A 105 18.98 4.22 -1.60
CA THR A 105 19.43 5.60 -1.82
C THR A 105 19.17 6.48 -0.60
N HIS A 106 18.07 6.23 0.11
CA HIS A 106 17.70 6.95 1.32
C HIS A 106 18.22 6.30 2.62
N GLY A 107 19.09 5.27 2.53
CA GLY A 107 19.68 4.61 3.69
C GLY A 107 18.69 3.81 4.53
N ILE A 108 17.61 3.29 3.92
CA ILE A 108 16.75 2.29 4.52
C ILE A 108 17.39 0.91 4.26
N ASN A 109 17.51 0.12 5.30
CA ASN A 109 18.07 -1.23 5.13
C ASN A 109 17.04 -2.14 4.46
N VAL A 110 17.49 -2.85 3.45
CA VAL A 110 16.74 -3.87 2.70
C VAL A 110 17.59 -5.13 2.55
N PRO A 111 17.02 -6.30 2.28
CA PRO A 111 17.78 -7.51 1.98
C PRO A 111 18.66 -7.31 0.74
N TYR A 112 19.78 -8.03 0.68
CA TYR A 112 20.57 -8.03 -0.55
C TYR A 112 19.75 -8.55 -1.72
N THR A 113 19.71 -7.79 -2.81
CA THR A 113 18.82 -8.05 -3.94
C THR A 113 19.55 -7.81 -5.26
N ILE A 114 19.35 -8.72 -6.21
CA ILE A 114 19.75 -8.57 -7.61
C ILE A 114 18.47 -8.29 -8.40
N ILE A 115 18.43 -7.18 -9.13
CA ILE A 115 17.32 -6.83 -10.00
C ILE A 115 17.65 -7.32 -11.41
N LEU A 116 16.74 -8.09 -11.98
CA LEU A 116 16.86 -8.65 -13.32
C LEU A 116 15.89 -7.94 -14.27
N PRO A 117 16.31 -7.72 -15.54
CA PRO A 117 15.42 -7.21 -16.57
C PRO A 117 14.30 -8.21 -16.88
N PRO A 118 13.24 -7.79 -17.60
CA PRO A 118 12.22 -8.69 -18.11
C PRO A 118 12.79 -9.92 -18.84
N TYR A 119 12.08 -11.05 -18.74
CA TYR A 119 12.50 -12.27 -19.44
C TYR A 119 12.53 -12.09 -20.96
N GLU A 120 11.55 -11.37 -21.52
CA GLU A 120 11.50 -11.10 -22.97
C GLU A 120 12.67 -10.24 -23.46
N GLU A 121 13.21 -9.35 -22.63
CA GLU A 121 14.36 -8.52 -22.97
C GLU A 121 15.69 -9.28 -22.85
N ASN A 122 15.79 -10.18 -21.85
CA ASN A 122 17.00 -10.96 -21.59
C ASN A 122 16.63 -12.36 -21.05
N PRO A 123 16.29 -13.31 -21.93
CA PRO A 123 15.90 -14.67 -21.52
C PRO A 123 17.05 -15.45 -20.93
N ASP A 124 18.29 -15.24 -21.44
CA ASP A 124 19.48 -15.97 -21.02
C ASP A 124 20.22 -15.19 -19.92
N LEU A 125 20.45 -15.85 -18.78
CA LEU A 125 21.21 -15.29 -17.67
C LEU A 125 22.64 -15.87 -17.71
N ASP A 126 23.57 -15.16 -18.31
CA ASP A 126 24.96 -15.63 -18.49
C ASP A 126 25.67 -15.90 -17.16
N SER A 127 25.54 -15.02 -16.19
CA SER A 127 26.04 -15.22 -14.83
C SER A 127 25.38 -14.28 -13.84
N ILE A 128 24.92 -14.81 -12.71
CA ILE A 128 24.40 -14.03 -11.58
C ILE A 128 25.22 -14.37 -10.35
N PRO A 129 25.73 -13.39 -9.59
CA PRO A 129 26.53 -13.63 -8.40
C PRO A 129 25.65 -14.10 -7.22
N LEU A 130 25.10 -15.33 -7.32
CA LEU A 130 24.19 -15.92 -6.34
C LEU A 130 24.85 -16.17 -4.98
N GLU A 131 26.19 -16.20 -4.91
CA GLU A 131 26.93 -16.41 -3.66
C GLU A 131 26.58 -15.38 -2.59
N ARG A 132 26.28 -14.13 -3.02
CA ARG A 132 25.92 -13.04 -2.10
C ARG A 132 24.46 -13.09 -1.67
N VAL A 133 23.59 -13.69 -2.49
CA VAL A 133 22.17 -13.85 -2.15
C VAL A 133 21.98 -14.98 -1.13
N GLY A 134 22.87 -15.98 -1.17
CA GLY A 134 22.77 -17.18 -0.34
C GLY A 134 21.78 -18.20 -0.90
N LYS A 135 21.56 -19.30 -0.15
CA LYS A 135 20.59 -20.34 -0.51
C LYS A 135 19.89 -20.87 0.74
N PRO A 136 18.56 -21.09 0.69
CA PRO A 136 17.65 -20.71 -0.40
C PRO A 136 17.50 -19.21 -0.53
N PHE A 137 16.96 -18.74 -1.65
CA PHE A 137 16.68 -17.34 -1.90
C PHE A 137 15.24 -17.14 -2.43
N VAL A 138 14.79 -15.88 -2.46
CA VAL A 138 13.46 -15.50 -2.94
C VAL A 138 13.58 -14.97 -4.37
N VAL A 139 12.65 -15.39 -5.25
CA VAL A 139 12.46 -14.82 -6.58
C VAL A 139 11.06 -14.24 -6.65
N LYS A 140 10.93 -12.96 -6.99
CA LYS A 140 9.61 -12.29 -7.05
C LYS A 140 9.54 -11.29 -8.20
N PRO A 141 8.37 -11.13 -8.86
CA PRO A 141 8.16 -10.08 -9.85
C PRO A 141 8.22 -8.70 -9.20
N ALA A 142 8.59 -7.68 -9.97
CA ALA A 142 8.66 -6.31 -9.47
C ALA A 142 7.25 -5.74 -9.23
N CYS A 143 6.30 -6.05 -10.09
CA CYS A 143 4.90 -5.64 -9.95
C CYS A 143 4.04 -6.77 -9.35
N GLY A 144 2.81 -6.45 -8.96
CA GLY A 144 1.87 -7.41 -8.38
C GLY A 144 1.95 -7.54 -6.86
N GLY A 145 0.95 -8.22 -6.29
CA GLY A 145 0.72 -8.37 -4.85
C GLY A 145 0.34 -9.80 -4.46
N CYS A 146 -0.12 -9.99 -3.22
CA CYS A 146 -0.64 -11.27 -2.70
C CYS A 146 0.31 -12.47 -2.76
N GLY A 147 1.57 -12.26 -3.16
CA GLY A 147 2.56 -13.32 -3.33
C GLY A 147 2.48 -14.06 -4.68
N ASP A 148 1.75 -13.52 -5.65
CA ASP A 148 1.67 -14.09 -6.99
C ASP A 148 3.04 -14.05 -7.69
N GLY A 149 3.42 -15.16 -8.33
CA GLY A 149 4.73 -15.30 -8.98
C GLY A 149 5.93 -15.33 -8.03
N VAL A 150 5.73 -15.48 -6.71
CA VAL A 150 6.81 -15.49 -5.73
C VAL A 150 7.25 -16.92 -5.40
N VAL A 151 8.55 -17.18 -5.59
CA VAL A 151 9.19 -18.43 -5.17
C VAL A 151 10.09 -18.16 -3.96
N LEU A 152 9.74 -18.74 -2.79
CA LEU A 152 10.41 -18.47 -1.51
C LEU A 152 11.67 -19.30 -1.26
N ASP A 153 11.85 -20.42 -1.96
CA ASP A 153 12.89 -21.41 -1.70
C ASP A 153 13.67 -21.80 -2.96
N ALA A 154 13.95 -20.82 -3.82
CA ALA A 154 14.76 -21.02 -5.01
C ALA A 154 16.20 -21.39 -4.64
N GLN A 155 16.82 -22.29 -5.41
CA GLN A 155 18.15 -22.86 -5.15
C GLN A 155 19.13 -22.63 -6.29
N SER A 156 18.63 -22.32 -7.49
CA SER A 156 19.44 -22.35 -8.73
C SER A 156 19.03 -21.26 -9.73
N ILE A 157 19.92 -21.01 -10.69
CA ILE A 157 19.61 -20.14 -11.85
C ILE A 157 18.41 -20.70 -12.64
N LYS A 158 18.24 -22.02 -12.69
CA LYS A 158 17.10 -22.63 -13.37
C LYS A 158 15.77 -22.22 -12.74
N ASP A 159 15.71 -22.14 -11.41
CA ASP A 159 14.48 -21.69 -10.71
C ASP A 159 14.16 -20.25 -11.08
N ILE A 160 15.18 -19.37 -11.17
CA ILE A 160 15.02 -17.99 -11.61
C ILE A 160 14.48 -17.93 -13.04
N GLN A 161 15.08 -18.71 -13.96
CA GLN A 161 14.67 -18.73 -15.37
C GLN A 161 13.21 -19.19 -15.54
N VAL A 162 12.80 -20.23 -14.81
CA VAL A 162 11.42 -20.74 -14.85
C VAL A 162 10.44 -19.71 -14.27
N THR A 163 10.77 -19.14 -13.10
CA THR A 163 9.88 -18.16 -12.44
C THR A 163 9.66 -16.91 -13.28
N ARG A 164 10.70 -16.40 -13.96
CA ARG A 164 10.62 -15.21 -14.80
C ARG A 164 9.74 -15.37 -16.06
N GLN A 165 9.40 -16.59 -16.45
CA GLN A 165 8.53 -16.83 -17.60
C GLN A 165 7.05 -16.54 -17.27
N GLU A 166 6.66 -16.56 -16.00
CA GLU A 166 5.27 -16.34 -15.58
C GLU A 166 4.82 -14.91 -15.88
N TYR A 167 5.66 -13.91 -15.57
CA TYR A 167 5.44 -12.50 -15.90
C TYR A 167 6.60 -12.01 -16.78
N ALA A 168 6.63 -12.49 -18.03
CA ALA A 168 7.79 -12.36 -18.91
C ALA A 168 8.17 -10.92 -19.25
N ASN A 169 7.22 -9.99 -19.14
CA ASN A 169 7.40 -8.55 -19.38
C ASN A 169 7.76 -7.75 -18.12
N ASP A 170 7.83 -8.41 -16.95
CA ASP A 170 8.17 -7.73 -15.69
C ASP A 170 9.63 -7.94 -15.29
N LYS A 171 10.18 -6.97 -14.58
CA LYS A 171 11.47 -7.11 -13.86
C LYS A 171 11.30 -8.11 -12.71
N TYR A 172 12.38 -8.77 -12.34
CA TYR A 172 12.39 -9.69 -11.21
C TYR A 172 13.46 -9.33 -10.19
N LEU A 173 13.13 -9.58 -8.93
CA LEU A 173 14.04 -9.45 -7.81
C LEU A 173 14.47 -10.85 -7.36
N VAL A 174 15.79 -11.08 -7.33
CA VAL A 174 16.41 -12.25 -6.68
C VAL A 174 16.97 -11.76 -5.37
N GLN A 175 16.34 -12.16 -4.27
CA GLN A 175 16.51 -11.54 -2.97
C GLN A 175 16.97 -12.56 -1.92
N GLU A 176 17.88 -12.15 -1.06
CA GLU A 176 18.29 -12.89 0.14
C GLU A 176 17.07 -13.29 0.97
N LYS A 177 16.97 -14.57 1.34
CA LYS A 177 15.91 -15.05 2.22
C LYS A 177 16.19 -14.65 3.67
N ILE A 178 15.33 -13.83 4.23
CA ILE A 178 15.50 -13.29 5.58
C ILE A 178 14.93 -14.25 6.62
N VAL A 179 15.72 -14.48 7.67
CA VAL A 179 15.30 -15.20 8.87
C VAL A 179 15.33 -14.23 10.04
N PRO A 180 14.17 -13.82 10.59
CA PRO A 180 14.10 -12.87 11.69
C PRO A 180 14.55 -13.51 13.01
N VAL A 181 14.92 -12.67 13.98
CA VAL A 181 15.14 -13.11 15.35
C VAL A 181 13.83 -13.54 16.00
N GLN A 182 13.93 -14.27 17.12
CA GLN A 182 12.79 -14.61 17.95
C GLN A 182 12.66 -13.59 19.09
N ILE A 183 11.44 -13.08 19.31
CA ILE A 183 11.08 -12.31 20.52
C ILE A 183 10.00 -13.11 21.26
N GLY A 184 10.39 -13.73 22.36
CA GLY A 184 9.55 -14.71 23.04
C GLY A 184 9.26 -15.93 22.13
N LYS A 185 7.98 -16.13 21.80
CA LYS A 185 7.53 -17.21 20.90
C LYS A 185 7.22 -16.72 19.49
N LYS A 186 7.35 -15.43 19.21
CA LYS A 186 7.03 -14.83 17.91
C LYS A 186 8.29 -14.58 17.10
N ARG A 187 8.21 -14.79 15.81
CA ARG A 187 9.22 -14.30 14.85
C ARG A 187 9.11 -12.79 14.78
N ALA A 188 10.24 -12.09 14.87
CA ALA A 188 10.24 -10.61 14.83
C ALA A 188 10.05 -10.11 13.41
N TRP A 189 8.86 -10.32 12.90
CA TRP A 189 8.36 -9.86 11.62
C TRP A 189 7.11 -9.01 11.84
N PHE A 190 7.07 -7.84 11.22
CA PHE A 190 6.06 -6.84 11.47
C PHE A 190 5.40 -6.42 10.15
N ARG A 191 4.08 -6.41 10.10
CA ARG A 191 3.33 -5.70 9.09
C ARG A 191 2.96 -4.34 9.65
N VAL A 192 3.37 -3.28 8.97
CA VAL A 192 3.21 -1.93 9.48
C VAL A 192 2.35 -1.14 8.51
N PHE A 193 1.29 -0.54 9.05
CA PHE A 193 0.38 0.31 8.31
C PHE A 193 0.77 1.78 8.53
N TYR A 194 0.69 2.55 7.47
CA TYR A 194 0.72 4.00 7.52
C TYR A 194 -0.60 4.53 7.01
N ALA A 195 -1.24 5.41 7.75
CA ALA A 195 -2.49 6.03 7.38
C ALA A 195 -2.49 7.51 7.75
N CYS A 196 -2.33 8.40 6.76
CA CYS A 196 -2.48 9.83 6.91
C CYS A 196 -1.67 10.47 8.07
N GLY A 197 -0.47 9.92 8.34
CA GLY A 197 0.45 10.39 9.38
C GLY A 197 0.55 9.48 10.60
N GLU A 198 -0.35 8.53 10.76
CA GLU A 198 -0.31 7.52 11.83
C GLU A 198 0.47 6.28 11.40
N VAL A 199 1.25 5.71 12.31
CA VAL A 199 2.01 4.48 12.12
C VAL A 199 1.47 3.42 13.05
N LEU A 200 1.08 2.27 12.48
CA LEU A 200 0.36 1.21 13.18
C LEU A 200 1.08 -0.14 12.95
N PRO A 201 2.08 -0.49 13.76
CA PRO A 201 2.76 -1.77 13.63
C PRO A 201 1.93 -2.91 14.21
N CYS A 202 1.95 -4.05 13.50
CA CYS A 202 1.39 -5.32 13.93
C CYS A 202 2.47 -6.39 13.94
N TRP A 203 2.34 -7.37 14.83
CA TRP A 203 2.99 -8.65 14.62
C TRP A 203 2.46 -9.25 13.33
N TRP A 204 3.35 -9.84 12.55
CA TRP A 204 3.02 -10.54 11.31
C TRP A 204 3.65 -11.93 11.33
N ASP A 205 2.83 -12.94 11.20
CA ASP A 205 3.35 -14.28 10.99
C ASP A 205 3.57 -14.47 9.48
N ASP A 206 4.83 -14.42 9.06
CA ASP A 206 5.25 -14.54 7.67
C ASP A 206 4.94 -15.92 7.05
N GLN A 207 4.59 -16.91 7.87
CA GLN A 207 4.27 -18.29 7.45
C GLN A 207 2.76 -18.48 7.28
N THR A 208 1.96 -17.96 8.22
CA THR A 208 0.50 -18.09 8.20
C THR A 208 -0.22 -16.89 7.64
N ARG A 209 0.48 -15.76 7.46
CA ARG A 209 -0.07 -14.47 7.04
C ARG A 209 -1.13 -13.91 8.00
N ILE A 210 -0.95 -14.16 9.28
CA ILE A 210 -1.86 -13.66 10.32
C ILE A 210 -1.23 -12.47 11.02
N ALA A 211 -1.99 -11.37 11.12
CA ALA A 211 -1.64 -10.19 11.88
C ALA A 211 -2.18 -10.27 13.32
N ASP A 212 -1.38 -9.81 14.27
CA ASP A 212 -1.79 -9.58 15.66
C ASP A 212 -1.37 -8.18 16.10
N VAL A 213 -2.07 -7.65 17.08
CA VAL A 213 -1.73 -6.34 17.69
C VAL A 213 -0.31 -6.38 18.26
N LEU A 214 0.46 -5.34 17.95
CA LEU A 214 1.74 -5.07 18.59
C LEU A 214 1.60 -3.91 19.57
N SER A 215 1.66 -4.22 20.87
CA SER A 215 1.76 -3.18 21.89
C SER A 215 3.22 -2.76 22.08
N PRO A 216 3.51 -1.45 22.31
CA PRO A 216 4.88 -0.96 22.49
C PRO A 216 5.64 -1.67 23.61
N SER A 217 4.96 -2.16 24.65
CA SER A 217 5.58 -2.90 25.76
C SER A 217 6.04 -4.32 25.42
N GLN A 218 5.71 -4.84 24.25
CA GLN A 218 6.05 -6.21 23.83
C GLN A 218 7.42 -6.33 23.16
N ILE A 219 8.00 -5.21 22.75
CA ILE A 219 9.33 -5.15 22.12
C ILE A 219 10.14 -4.01 22.74
N ASP A 220 11.45 -4.02 22.50
CA ASP A 220 12.31 -2.93 22.94
C ASP A 220 11.88 -1.59 22.32
N GLU A 221 11.91 -0.52 23.12
CA GLU A 221 11.49 0.82 22.70
C GLU A 221 12.27 1.31 21.46
N LYS A 222 13.58 0.99 21.36
CA LYS A 222 14.42 1.39 20.23
C LYS A 222 13.95 0.71 18.94
N ILE A 223 13.53 -0.56 19.04
CA ILE A 223 13.00 -1.31 17.90
C ILE A 223 11.69 -0.67 17.46
N TYR A 224 10.79 -0.37 18.41
CA TYR A 224 9.50 0.26 18.10
C TYR A 224 9.68 1.62 17.42
N LEU A 225 10.52 2.49 17.99
CA LEU A 225 10.83 3.81 17.42
C LEU A 225 11.54 3.70 16.06
N GLY A 226 12.42 2.70 15.90
CA GLY A 226 13.08 2.42 14.63
C GLY A 226 12.09 2.03 13.53
N ILE A 227 11.06 1.23 13.85
CA ILE A 227 9.96 0.91 12.93
C ILE A 227 9.21 2.19 12.53
N GLU A 228 8.84 3.04 13.50
CA GLU A 228 8.15 4.30 13.21
C GLU A 228 8.98 5.23 12.31
N GLU A 229 10.27 5.38 12.58
CA GLU A 229 11.18 6.19 11.78
C GLU A 229 11.24 5.68 10.33
N ILE A 230 11.42 4.38 10.12
CA ILE A 230 11.45 3.76 8.80
C ILE A 230 10.15 4.05 8.05
N ILE A 231 8.99 3.85 8.66
CA ILE A 231 7.69 4.05 8.01
C ILE A 231 7.46 5.51 7.63
N ARG A 232 7.79 6.45 8.50
CA ARG A 232 7.70 7.88 8.18
C ARG A 232 8.64 8.27 7.04
N LYS A 233 9.80 7.64 6.96
CA LYS A 233 10.75 7.82 5.86
C LYS A 233 10.19 7.26 4.55
N ILE A 234 9.61 6.04 4.56
CA ILE A 234 8.92 5.46 3.40
C ILE A 234 7.78 6.36 2.95
N ALA A 235 6.94 6.87 3.85
CA ALA A 235 5.87 7.83 3.52
C ALA A 235 6.43 9.12 2.88
N SER A 236 7.58 9.60 3.36
CA SER A 236 8.25 10.75 2.76
C SER A 236 8.80 10.49 1.37
N ILE A 237 9.25 9.26 1.08
CA ILE A 237 9.76 8.84 -0.24
C ILE A 237 8.59 8.60 -1.19
N SER A 238 7.68 7.71 -0.85
CA SER A 238 6.57 7.28 -1.70
C SER A 238 5.51 8.36 -1.92
N LYS A 239 5.39 9.30 -0.98
CA LYS A 239 4.31 10.32 -0.94
C LYS A 239 2.90 9.72 -0.88
N LEU A 240 2.78 8.47 -0.46
CA LEU A 240 1.49 7.84 -0.23
C LEU A 240 0.88 8.28 1.10
N ASP A 241 -0.42 8.45 1.10
CA ASP A 241 -1.19 8.79 2.30
C ASP A 241 -1.59 7.55 3.10
N ILE A 242 -1.74 6.41 2.42
CA ILE A 242 -2.04 5.11 3.03
C ILE A 242 -1.24 4.01 2.33
N PHE A 243 -0.61 3.15 3.10
CA PHE A 243 0.10 1.96 2.61
C PHE A 243 0.39 0.99 3.76
N SER A 244 0.79 -0.23 3.41
CA SER A 244 1.45 -1.16 4.34
C SER A 244 2.78 -1.64 3.78
N THR A 245 3.67 -2.05 4.67
CA THR A 245 4.92 -2.74 4.30
C THR A 245 5.29 -3.77 5.36
N GLU A 246 6.28 -4.59 5.07
CA GLU A 246 6.77 -5.60 5.99
C GLU A 246 8.20 -5.29 6.43
N ILE A 247 8.45 -5.40 7.74
CA ILE A 247 9.75 -5.16 8.36
C ILE A 247 10.13 -6.39 9.19
N ALA A 248 11.37 -6.87 9.02
CA ALA A 248 11.93 -7.95 9.83
C ALA A 248 13.08 -7.42 10.70
N LEU A 249 13.18 -7.93 11.93
CA LEU A 249 14.33 -7.71 12.79
C LEU A 249 15.30 -8.88 12.66
N ILE A 250 16.55 -8.60 12.30
CA ILE A 250 17.62 -9.58 12.15
C ILE A 250 18.78 -9.33 13.09
N PRO A 251 19.67 -10.31 13.35
CA PRO A 251 20.89 -10.07 14.13
C PRO A 251 21.81 -9.02 13.47
N PRO A 252 22.55 -8.20 14.23
CA PRO A 252 22.53 -7.99 15.66
C PRO A 252 21.55 -6.90 16.14
N GLU A 253 20.30 -6.90 15.79
CA GLU A 253 19.24 -5.89 16.02
C GLU A 253 19.08 -4.89 14.87
N LYS A 254 19.14 -5.39 13.64
CA LYS A 254 18.94 -4.58 12.43
C LYS A 254 17.54 -4.77 11.88
N LEU A 255 16.82 -3.67 11.66
CA LEU A 255 15.54 -3.67 10.96
C LEU A 255 15.78 -3.66 9.44
N LEU A 256 15.12 -4.56 8.71
CA LEU A 256 15.11 -4.64 7.25
C LEU A 256 13.68 -4.49 6.72
N VAL A 257 13.51 -3.64 5.73
CA VAL A 257 12.25 -3.55 4.97
C VAL A 257 12.25 -4.65 3.92
N ILE A 258 11.27 -5.53 3.97
CA ILE A 258 11.19 -6.74 3.14
C ILE A 258 10.41 -6.51 1.86
N ASP A 259 9.36 -5.70 1.95
CA ASP A 259 8.47 -5.44 0.83
C ASP A 259 8.38 -3.92 0.53
N HIS A 260 7.79 -3.60 -0.63
CA HIS A 260 7.55 -2.22 -1.05
C HIS A 260 6.45 -1.54 -0.23
N ALA A 261 6.11 -0.30 -0.57
CA ALA A 261 4.94 0.39 -0.03
C ALA A 261 3.68 -0.08 -0.79
N ASN A 262 2.98 -1.07 -0.23
CA ASN A 262 1.74 -1.58 -0.81
C ASN A 262 0.60 -0.61 -0.51
N ASP A 263 0.05 0.03 -1.53
CA ASP A 263 -1.02 1.04 -1.44
C ASP A 263 -2.43 0.43 -1.39
N GLN A 264 -2.64 -0.74 -2.00
CA GLN A 264 -3.90 -1.48 -1.94
C GLN A 264 -3.90 -2.43 -0.73
N VAL A 265 -4.11 -1.82 0.43
CA VAL A 265 -4.03 -2.53 1.70
C VAL A 265 -5.30 -3.33 1.95
N ASP A 266 -5.17 -4.63 2.20
CA ASP A 266 -6.29 -5.44 2.71
C ASP A 266 -6.61 -5.01 4.16
N LEU A 267 -7.81 -4.45 4.35
CA LEU A 267 -8.31 -3.94 5.63
C LEU A 267 -9.53 -4.69 6.14
N ARG A 268 -9.70 -5.95 5.70
CA ARG A 268 -10.71 -6.84 6.28
C ARG A 268 -10.46 -7.02 7.77
N LYS A 269 -11.50 -6.87 8.58
CA LYS A 269 -11.38 -7.02 10.04
C LYS A 269 -11.23 -8.47 10.47
N LYS A 270 -10.41 -8.70 11.49
CA LYS A 270 -10.19 -10.05 12.06
C LYS A 270 -11.46 -10.63 12.68
N SER A 271 -12.37 -9.81 13.17
CA SER A 271 -13.69 -10.26 13.67
C SER A 271 -14.58 -10.86 12.59
N SER A 272 -14.40 -10.46 11.32
CA SER A 272 -15.16 -10.98 10.17
C SER A 272 -14.37 -12.01 9.35
N HIS A 273 -13.03 -11.95 9.37
CA HIS A 273 -12.13 -12.79 8.59
C HIS A 273 -10.96 -13.24 9.45
N PHE A 274 -10.73 -14.55 9.59
CA PHE A 274 -9.69 -15.09 10.48
C PHE A 274 -8.27 -14.59 10.13
N ASP A 275 -8.03 -14.30 8.85
CA ASP A 275 -6.79 -13.75 8.27
C ASP A 275 -6.82 -12.21 8.14
N GLY A 276 -7.86 -11.56 8.67
CA GLY A 276 -8.03 -10.12 8.65
C GLY A 276 -7.07 -9.40 9.61
N ILE A 277 -7.09 -8.07 9.50
CA ILE A 277 -6.32 -7.17 10.36
C ILE A 277 -7.05 -6.96 11.70
N PRO A 278 -6.34 -6.86 12.82
CA PRO A 278 -6.97 -6.58 14.10
C PRO A 278 -7.91 -5.38 14.03
N ASP A 279 -9.12 -5.53 14.54
CA ASP A 279 -10.20 -4.54 14.42
C ASP A 279 -9.77 -3.15 14.89
N GLU A 280 -9.05 -3.07 16.01
CA GLU A 280 -8.58 -1.80 16.56
C GLU A 280 -7.60 -1.07 15.63
N VAL A 281 -6.82 -1.81 14.81
CA VAL A 281 -5.89 -1.22 13.83
C VAL A 281 -6.70 -0.63 12.68
N VAL A 282 -7.69 -1.35 12.16
CA VAL A 282 -8.60 -0.87 11.12
C VAL A 282 -9.38 0.35 11.60
N ASP A 283 -9.90 0.32 12.84
CA ASP A 283 -10.61 1.44 13.46
C ASP A 283 -9.73 2.70 13.53
N ARG A 284 -8.46 2.56 13.92
CA ARG A 284 -7.50 3.66 13.97
C ARG A 284 -7.18 4.20 12.58
N ILE A 285 -7.05 3.34 11.56
CA ILE A 285 -6.86 3.75 10.16
C ILE A 285 -8.04 4.64 9.71
N VAL A 286 -9.28 4.19 9.96
CA VAL A 286 -10.49 4.97 9.63
C VAL A 286 -10.47 6.33 10.30
N ILE A 287 -10.19 6.36 11.60
CA ILE A 287 -10.13 7.61 12.38
C ILE A 287 -9.08 8.55 11.80
N SER A 288 -7.87 8.06 11.55
CA SER A 288 -6.77 8.86 11.02
C SER A 288 -7.06 9.43 9.63
N MET A 289 -7.67 8.63 8.75
CA MET A 289 -8.10 9.08 7.43
C MET A 289 -9.15 10.19 7.50
N VAL A 290 -10.20 9.99 8.30
CA VAL A 290 -11.28 10.99 8.43
C VAL A 290 -10.79 12.25 9.12
N ASP A 291 -9.90 12.16 10.13
CA ASP A 291 -9.20 13.31 10.72
C ASP A 291 -8.41 14.10 9.69
N TRP A 292 -7.72 13.39 8.80
CA TRP A 292 -6.95 14.02 7.75
C TRP A 292 -7.88 14.74 6.74
N VAL A 293 -8.96 14.08 6.30
CA VAL A 293 -9.97 14.70 5.41
C VAL A 293 -10.54 15.96 6.06
N GLN A 294 -10.92 15.89 7.33
CA GLN A 294 -11.50 17.04 8.07
C GLN A 294 -10.51 18.22 8.11
N ARG A 295 -9.24 17.96 8.42
CA ARG A 295 -8.19 19.00 8.41
C ARG A 295 -7.98 19.60 7.01
N TYR A 296 -7.98 18.76 5.97
CA TYR A 296 -7.81 19.20 4.59
C TYR A 296 -8.97 20.09 4.15
N VAL A 297 -10.20 19.64 4.38
CA VAL A 297 -11.42 20.38 4.05
C VAL A 297 -11.48 21.74 4.75
N ALA A 298 -11.16 21.80 6.05
CA ALA A 298 -11.13 23.05 6.81
C ALA A 298 -10.13 24.07 6.22
N ARG A 299 -8.92 23.61 5.81
CA ARG A 299 -7.89 24.47 5.20
C ARG A 299 -8.28 24.99 3.82
N THR A 300 -8.94 24.17 3.01
CA THR A 300 -9.36 24.53 1.64
C THR A 300 -10.58 25.44 1.63
N SER A 301 -11.46 25.34 2.63
CA SER A 301 -12.61 26.24 2.79
C SER A 301 -12.18 27.69 3.12
N ILE A 302 -11.01 27.88 3.74
CA ILE A 302 -10.44 29.20 4.02
C ILE A 302 -9.81 29.82 2.77
N ARG A 303 -9.29 28.98 1.85
CA ARG A 303 -8.79 29.40 0.54
C ARG A 303 -9.91 29.23 -0.47
N THR A 304 -10.67 30.29 -0.77
CA THR A 304 -11.79 30.35 -1.75
C THR A 304 -11.36 30.06 -3.21
N GLU A 305 -10.51 29.08 -3.47
CA GLU A 305 -10.18 28.56 -4.79
C GLU A 305 -10.83 27.19 -4.99
N PHE A 306 -12.15 27.23 -5.26
CA PHE A 306 -12.77 26.07 -5.88
C PHE A 306 -12.19 25.92 -7.29
N ALA A 307 -11.46 24.81 -7.53
CA ALA A 307 -11.10 24.43 -8.87
C ALA A 307 -12.40 24.30 -9.69
N ARG A 308 -12.67 25.30 -10.55
CA ARG A 308 -13.70 25.18 -11.57
C ARG A 308 -13.18 24.16 -12.57
N CYS A 309 -13.84 23.00 -12.71
CA CYS A 309 -13.67 22.17 -13.89
C CYS A 309 -13.81 23.08 -15.10
N LYS A 310 -12.70 23.42 -15.76
CA LYS A 310 -12.76 24.06 -17.07
C LYS A 310 -13.28 22.99 -18.02
N LYS A 311 -14.43 23.25 -18.65
CA LYS A 311 -14.93 22.46 -19.77
C LYS A 311 -13.77 22.23 -20.75
N ILE A 312 -13.42 20.97 -20.95
CA ILE A 312 -12.55 20.53 -22.03
C ILE A 312 -13.33 20.63 -23.35
#